data_90320b90f51e49be1fbe5c6092067113
#
_entry.id   90320b90f51e49be1fbe5c6092067113
#
_cell.length_a   1.000
_cell.length_b   1.000
_cell.length_c   1.000
_cell.angle_alpha   90.00
_cell.angle_beta   90.00
_cell.angle_gamma   90.00
#
_symmetry.space_group_name_H-M   'P 1'
#
loop_
_entity.id
_entity.type
_entity.pdbx_description
1 polymer ?
#
loop_
_entity_poly.entity_id
_entity_poly.type
_entity_poly.pdbx_seq_one_letter_code
_entity_poly.pdbx_strand_id
1 'polypeptide(L)'
;DNISMTRDTSLNIGLVNNVSTTLVGDHSMGSDELNNTIVEYASLTCPHCATFHGEVFPRIKSDLIDTGKVRYIFRDFPIDPIAMAGSMIAHCSGDDKYFGVIDVLLKTQDEWLFENENPYNGLLRVARLAGLSEENVKMCLSDTDLFNLIENNQKIATTKFGANGTPSV
;
A
#
# COMPACT_ATOMS: atom_id res chain seq x y z
N ASP A 1 -4.14 13.09 42.13
CA ASP A 1 -3.59 13.91 41.02
C ASP A 1 -4.16 13.42 39.71
N ASN A 2 -5.11 14.21 39.15
CA ASN A 2 -5.80 13.93 37.90
C ASN A 2 -4.89 14.28 36.73
N ILE A 3 -4.42 13.28 35.96
CA ILE A 3 -3.82 13.49 34.65
C ILE A 3 -4.95 13.53 33.62
N SER A 4 -5.28 14.73 33.19
CA SER A 4 -6.19 14.98 32.08
C SER A 4 -5.45 14.60 30.76
N MET A 5 -5.80 13.45 30.17
CA MET A 5 -5.40 13.12 28.80
C MET A 5 -6.28 13.89 27.83
N THR A 6 -5.74 14.92 27.22
CA THR A 6 -6.34 15.55 26.05
C THR A 6 -6.26 14.56 24.87
N ARG A 7 -7.44 14.10 24.42
CA ARG A 7 -7.58 13.30 23.20
C ARG A 7 -7.24 14.18 21.99
N ASP A 8 -6.12 13.89 21.37
CA ASP A 8 -5.82 14.41 20.05
C ASP A 8 -6.59 13.53 19.02
N THR A 9 -7.52 14.14 18.32
CA THR A 9 -8.55 13.47 17.50
C THR A 9 -8.17 13.29 16.04
N SER A 10 -6.90 13.11 15.70
CA SER A 10 -6.48 13.12 14.29
C SER A 10 -5.92 11.83 13.71
N LEU A 11 -5.82 10.73 14.47
CA LEU A 11 -5.37 9.44 13.91
C LEU A 11 -6.13 8.29 14.57
N ASN A 12 -7.12 7.78 13.87
CA ASN A 12 -7.80 6.54 14.30
C ASN A 12 -6.92 5.35 13.88
N ILE A 13 -5.79 5.16 14.57
CA ILE A 13 -4.93 3.99 14.39
C ILE A 13 -5.55 2.85 15.17
N GLY A 14 -6.27 1.98 14.47
CA GLY A 14 -6.80 0.75 15.05
C GLY A 14 -5.68 -0.23 15.38
N LEU A 15 -5.23 -0.27 16.63
CA LEU A 15 -4.34 -1.34 17.12
C LEU A 15 -5.17 -2.61 17.34
N VAL A 16 -4.99 -3.61 16.50
CA VAL A 16 -5.64 -4.92 16.66
C VAL A 16 -4.68 -5.86 17.36
N ASN A 17 -4.95 -6.14 18.63
CA ASN A 17 -4.18 -7.10 19.40
C ASN A 17 -4.54 -8.54 18.99
N ASN A 18 -3.56 -9.29 18.51
CA ASN A 18 -3.51 -10.76 18.47
C ASN A 18 -4.56 -11.51 17.61
N VAL A 19 -5.03 -10.96 16.51
CA VAL A 19 -5.66 -11.73 15.44
C VAL A 19 -4.63 -11.83 14.31
N SER A 20 -4.45 -12.99 13.71
CA SER A 20 -3.68 -13.11 12.48
C SER A 20 -4.33 -12.22 11.42
N THR A 21 -3.86 -10.98 11.35
CA THR A 21 -4.37 -9.98 10.40
C THR A 21 -3.78 -10.15 9.02
N THR A 22 -2.90 -11.14 8.85
CA THR A 22 -2.24 -11.44 7.57
C THR A 22 -3.23 -12.07 6.60
N LEU A 23 -3.35 -11.46 5.43
CA LEU A 23 -4.10 -12.01 4.29
C LEU A 23 -3.12 -12.58 3.26
N VAL A 24 -3.63 -13.50 2.44
CA VAL A 24 -2.86 -14.00 1.30
C VAL A 24 -2.50 -12.83 0.38
N GLY A 25 -1.23 -12.75 -0.01
CA GLY A 25 -0.70 -11.66 -0.84
C GLY A 25 -0.21 -10.44 -0.06
N ASP A 26 -0.30 -10.43 1.28
CA ASP A 26 0.27 -9.34 2.07
C ASP A 26 1.80 -9.29 1.94
N HIS A 27 2.31 -8.07 1.81
CA HIS A 27 3.72 -7.74 1.96
C HIS A 27 3.92 -6.91 3.21
N SER A 28 4.95 -7.21 4.00
CA SER A 28 5.18 -6.55 5.28
C SER A 28 6.61 -6.02 5.42
N MET A 29 6.75 -4.96 6.21
CA MET A 29 8.02 -4.47 6.77
C MET A 29 8.03 -4.71 8.28
N GLY A 30 9.22 -4.97 8.83
CA GLY A 30 9.37 -5.33 10.25
C GLY A 30 9.22 -6.83 10.49
N SER A 31 9.37 -7.25 11.74
CA SER A 31 9.32 -8.67 12.11
C SER A 31 7.90 -9.20 12.19
N ASP A 32 7.68 -10.38 11.66
CA ASP A 32 6.40 -11.09 11.76
C ASP A 32 6.08 -11.57 13.20
N GLU A 33 7.07 -11.55 14.09
CA GLU A 33 6.91 -11.91 15.51
C GLU A 33 6.33 -10.77 16.36
N LEU A 34 6.20 -9.55 15.79
CA LEU A 34 5.68 -8.40 16.53
C LEU A 34 4.15 -8.48 16.68
N ASN A 35 3.70 -8.22 17.91
CA ASN A 35 2.27 -8.23 18.24
C ASN A 35 1.52 -7.00 17.70
N ASN A 36 2.21 -5.90 17.44
CA ASN A 36 1.63 -4.66 16.96
C ASN A 36 1.81 -4.55 15.45
N THR A 37 0.71 -4.46 14.73
CA THR A 37 0.73 -4.32 13.27
C THR A 37 -0.03 -3.06 12.85
N ILE A 38 0.59 -2.26 12.00
CA ILE A 38 -0.07 -1.17 11.29
C ILE A 38 -0.43 -1.70 9.90
N VAL A 39 -1.69 -1.59 9.52
CA VAL A 39 -2.17 -1.94 8.18
C VAL A 39 -2.65 -0.67 7.51
N GLU A 40 -2.03 -0.29 6.40
CA GLU A 40 -2.47 0.81 5.56
C GLU A 40 -3.19 0.26 4.33
N TYR A 41 -4.44 0.70 4.15
CA TYR A 41 -5.19 0.52 2.90
C TYR A 41 -5.05 1.76 2.04
N ALA A 42 -4.46 1.63 0.87
CA ALA A 42 -4.15 2.75 0.01
C ALA A 42 -4.37 2.42 -1.48
N SER A 43 -4.62 3.48 -2.24
CA SER A 43 -4.67 3.44 -3.70
C SER A 43 -3.53 4.24 -4.31
N LEU A 44 -2.90 3.67 -5.33
CA LEU A 44 -1.76 4.29 -6.01
C LEU A 44 -2.13 5.54 -6.83
N THR A 45 -3.42 5.74 -7.09
CA THR A 45 -3.94 6.94 -7.79
C THR A 45 -4.59 7.95 -6.85
N CYS A 46 -4.64 7.66 -5.55
CA CYS A 46 -5.22 8.57 -4.56
C CYS A 46 -4.22 9.65 -4.13
N PRO A 47 -4.50 10.96 -4.33
CA PRO A 47 -3.58 12.03 -3.93
C PRO A 47 -3.33 12.07 -2.42
N HIS A 48 -4.34 11.76 -1.60
CA HIS A 48 -4.18 11.70 -0.15
C HIS A 48 -3.26 10.56 0.29
N CYS A 49 -3.23 9.45 -0.44
CA CYS A 49 -2.27 8.36 -0.20
C CYS A 49 -0.85 8.81 -0.54
N ALA A 50 -0.64 9.54 -1.63
CA ALA A 50 0.65 10.11 -1.96
C ALA A 50 1.14 11.10 -0.88
N THR A 51 0.25 11.96 -0.39
CA THR A 51 0.56 12.90 0.72
C THR A 51 0.91 12.14 2.01
N PHE A 52 0.11 11.15 2.38
CA PHE A 52 0.39 10.31 3.56
C PHE A 52 1.76 9.63 3.45
N HIS A 53 2.05 9.07 2.28
CA HIS A 53 3.32 8.40 2.01
C HIS A 53 4.53 9.35 2.05
N GLY A 54 4.36 10.59 1.61
CA GLY A 54 5.42 11.62 1.64
C GLY A 54 5.64 12.25 3.01
N GLU A 55 4.60 12.45 3.79
CA GLU A 55 4.64 13.26 5.02
C GLU A 55 4.56 12.44 6.32
N VAL A 56 3.80 11.35 6.33
CA VAL A 56 3.52 10.56 7.55
C VAL A 56 4.31 9.26 7.58
N PHE A 57 4.29 8.50 6.50
CA PHE A 57 4.95 7.19 6.42
C PHE A 57 6.45 7.23 6.77
N PRO A 58 7.26 8.23 6.37
CA PRO A 58 8.68 8.28 6.75
C PRO A 58 8.90 8.25 8.26
N ARG A 59 8.01 8.90 9.04
CA ARG A 59 8.07 8.88 10.51
C ARG A 59 7.61 7.54 11.08
N ILE A 60 6.57 6.94 10.52
CA ILE A 60 6.15 5.57 10.88
C ILE A 60 7.33 4.62 10.65
N LYS A 61 7.99 4.74 9.52
CA LYS A 61 9.15 3.90 9.19
C LYS A 61 10.29 4.10 10.17
N SER A 62 10.78 5.32 10.36
CA SER A 62 11.95 5.61 11.20
C SER A 62 11.71 5.34 12.69
N ASP A 63 10.53 5.70 13.20
CA ASP A 63 10.27 5.72 14.64
C ASP A 63 9.65 4.42 15.16
N LEU A 64 9.00 3.65 14.28
CA LEU A 64 8.24 2.47 14.66
C LEU A 64 8.70 1.19 13.96
N ILE A 65 8.86 1.19 12.63
CA ILE A 65 9.23 -0.02 11.87
C ILE A 65 10.72 -0.33 12.07
N ASP A 66 11.61 0.63 11.77
CA ASP A 66 13.06 0.45 11.82
C ASP A 66 13.57 0.25 13.26
N THR A 67 12.80 0.69 14.25
CA THR A 67 13.08 0.47 15.68
C THR A 67 12.50 -0.84 16.23
N GLY A 68 11.82 -1.62 15.40
CA GLY A 68 11.28 -2.93 15.79
C GLY A 68 10.07 -2.87 16.72
N LYS A 69 9.30 -1.77 16.71
CA LYS A 69 8.12 -1.60 17.56
C LYS A 69 6.83 -2.12 16.92
N VAL A 70 6.75 -2.04 15.59
CA VAL A 70 5.59 -2.45 14.82
C VAL A 70 6.00 -3.20 13.55
N ARG A 71 5.14 -4.10 13.13
CA ARG A 71 5.07 -4.63 11.77
C ARG A 71 4.19 -3.71 10.94
N TYR A 72 4.53 -3.47 9.69
CA TYR A 72 3.73 -2.66 8.77
C TYR A 72 3.34 -3.48 7.55
N ILE A 73 2.07 -3.40 7.16
CA ILE A 73 1.51 -4.03 5.97
C ILE A 73 0.87 -2.94 5.11
N PHE A 74 1.27 -2.87 3.85
CA PHE A 74 0.56 -2.09 2.84
C PHE A 74 -0.42 -3.01 2.12
N ARG A 75 -1.70 -2.62 2.07
CA ARG A 75 -2.75 -3.35 1.36
C ARG A 75 -3.35 -2.51 0.26
N ASP A 76 -3.42 -3.11 -0.92
CA ASP A 76 -4.03 -2.47 -2.07
C ASP A 76 -5.53 -2.24 -1.85
N PHE A 77 -5.95 -1.01 -2.11
CA PHE A 77 -7.34 -0.60 -2.17
C PHE A 77 -7.56 0.24 -3.43
N PRO A 78 -7.46 -0.39 -4.63
CA PRO A 78 -7.52 0.35 -5.89
C PRO A 78 -8.89 1.00 -6.08
N ILE A 79 -8.89 2.32 -6.27
CA ILE A 79 -10.12 3.12 -6.47
C ILE A 79 -10.50 3.24 -7.95
N ASP A 80 -9.62 2.81 -8.85
CA ASP A 80 -9.83 2.84 -10.29
C ASP A 80 -8.97 1.77 -11.01
N PRO A 81 -9.20 1.52 -12.32
CA PRO A 81 -8.44 0.51 -13.07
C PRO A 81 -6.94 0.79 -13.18
N ILE A 82 -6.52 2.06 -13.17
CA ILE A 82 -5.10 2.43 -13.24
C ILE A 82 -4.41 2.09 -11.91
N ALA A 83 -5.06 2.34 -10.79
CA ALA A 83 -4.57 1.91 -9.49
C ALA A 83 -4.43 0.39 -9.41
N MET A 84 -5.41 -0.36 -9.93
CA MET A 84 -5.34 -1.82 -10.00
C MET A 84 -4.14 -2.27 -10.83
N ALA A 85 -3.89 -1.68 -11.99
CA ALA A 85 -2.73 -2.01 -12.81
C ALA A 85 -1.41 -1.73 -12.09
N GLY A 86 -1.30 -0.60 -11.39
CA GLY A 86 -0.13 -0.26 -10.58
C GLY A 86 0.10 -1.27 -9.44
N SER A 87 -0.96 -1.65 -8.73
CA SER A 87 -0.92 -2.68 -7.69
C SER A 87 -0.44 -4.02 -8.24
N MET A 88 -0.98 -4.48 -9.36
CA MET A 88 -0.55 -5.72 -10.00
C MET A 88 0.92 -5.68 -10.39
N ILE A 89 1.40 -4.57 -10.96
CA ILE A 89 2.82 -4.39 -11.31
C ILE A 89 3.71 -4.47 -10.07
N ALA A 90 3.31 -3.87 -8.96
CA ALA A 90 4.05 -3.96 -7.70
C ALA A 90 4.18 -5.42 -7.24
N HIS A 91 3.09 -6.19 -7.24
CA HIS A 91 3.12 -7.62 -6.91
C HIS A 91 4.00 -8.43 -7.87
N CYS A 92 3.92 -8.18 -9.17
CA CYS A 92 4.71 -8.89 -10.19
C CYS A 92 6.21 -8.54 -10.14
N SER A 93 6.60 -7.47 -9.48
CA SER A 93 8.01 -7.07 -9.35
C SER A 93 8.81 -7.98 -8.40
N GLY A 94 8.13 -8.81 -7.61
CA GLY A 94 8.71 -9.69 -6.61
C GLY A 94 8.75 -9.08 -5.21
N ASP A 95 8.85 -9.94 -4.20
CA ASP A 95 8.76 -9.54 -2.79
C ASP A 95 9.85 -8.54 -2.38
N ASP A 96 11.03 -8.68 -2.92
CA ASP A 96 12.19 -7.82 -2.65
C ASP A 96 12.05 -6.41 -3.26
N LYS A 97 11.21 -6.23 -4.27
CA LYS A 97 11.01 -4.96 -4.98
C LYS A 97 9.66 -4.31 -4.71
N TYR A 98 8.72 -5.05 -4.12
CA TYR A 98 7.34 -4.61 -3.92
C TYR A 98 7.25 -3.21 -3.29
N PHE A 99 7.86 -3.00 -2.12
CA PHE A 99 7.80 -1.71 -1.43
C PHE A 99 8.54 -0.60 -2.17
N GLY A 100 9.62 -0.94 -2.90
CA GLY A 100 10.31 0.01 -3.76
C GLY A 100 9.43 0.53 -4.89
N VAL A 101 8.64 -0.36 -5.51
CA VAL A 101 7.67 0.03 -6.57
C VAL A 101 6.54 0.88 -5.99
N ILE A 102 5.97 0.49 -4.84
CA ILE A 102 4.96 1.29 -4.14
C ILE A 102 5.49 2.68 -3.81
N ASP A 103 6.71 2.77 -3.27
CA ASP A 103 7.36 4.04 -2.92
C ASP A 103 7.52 4.96 -4.13
N VAL A 104 8.02 4.44 -5.24
CA VAL A 104 8.18 5.22 -6.48
C VAL A 104 6.83 5.67 -7.01
N LEU A 105 5.85 4.78 -7.10
CA LEU A 105 4.52 5.12 -7.64
C LEU A 105 3.82 6.20 -6.80
N LEU A 106 3.90 6.15 -5.48
CA LEU A 106 3.30 7.18 -4.63
C LEU A 106 4.08 8.49 -4.64
N LYS A 107 5.40 8.46 -4.62
CA LYS A 107 6.24 9.68 -4.63
C LYS A 107 6.22 10.42 -5.96
N THR A 108 6.07 9.71 -7.07
CA THR A 108 6.07 10.30 -8.41
C THR A 108 4.67 10.27 -9.04
N GLN A 109 3.62 10.25 -8.22
CA GLN A 109 2.25 10.08 -8.68
C GLN A 109 1.86 11.13 -9.73
N ASP A 110 2.20 12.39 -9.51
CA ASP A 110 1.89 13.47 -10.44
C ASP A 110 2.56 13.25 -11.81
N GLU A 111 3.81 12.79 -11.82
CA GLU A 111 4.58 12.59 -13.04
C GLU A 111 4.00 11.45 -13.91
N TRP A 112 3.70 10.31 -13.30
CA TRP A 112 3.28 9.15 -14.10
C TRP A 112 1.77 9.14 -14.38
N LEU A 113 0.95 9.75 -13.52
CA LEU A 113 -0.50 9.72 -13.61
C LEU A 113 -1.08 10.92 -14.38
N PHE A 114 -0.58 12.14 -14.11
CA PHE A 114 -1.19 13.38 -14.61
C PHE A 114 -0.37 14.06 -15.71
N GLU A 115 0.96 13.97 -15.69
CA GLU A 115 1.81 14.60 -16.71
C GLU A 115 1.98 13.76 -17.97
N ASN A 116 1.56 12.51 -17.96
CA ASN A 116 1.57 11.66 -19.15
C ASN A 116 0.22 11.66 -19.86
N GLU A 117 0.23 11.72 -21.19
CA GLU A 117 -0.98 11.56 -22.01
C GLU A 117 -1.66 10.21 -21.76
N ASN A 118 -0.87 9.19 -21.42
CA ASN A 118 -1.35 7.85 -21.08
C ASN A 118 -0.65 7.36 -19.81
N PRO A 119 -1.38 7.23 -18.67
CA PRO A 119 -0.83 6.71 -17.41
C PRO A 119 -0.16 5.34 -17.53
N TYR A 120 -0.59 4.52 -18.47
CA TYR A 120 0.04 3.21 -18.75
C TYR A 120 1.52 3.35 -19.12
N ASN A 121 1.90 4.37 -19.88
CA ASN A 121 3.29 4.64 -20.22
C ASN A 121 4.12 5.00 -18.97
N GLY A 122 3.52 5.72 -18.04
CA GLY A 122 4.12 6.00 -16.73
C GLY A 122 4.36 4.72 -15.91
N LEU A 123 3.36 3.84 -15.86
CA LEU A 123 3.48 2.53 -15.21
C LEU A 123 4.55 1.65 -15.86
N LEU A 124 4.63 1.62 -17.19
CA LEU A 124 5.69 0.89 -17.91
C LEU A 124 7.09 1.40 -17.56
N ARG A 125 7.26 2.72 -17.40
CA ARG A 125 8.55 3.29 -17.00
C ARG A 125 8.94 2.82 -15.61
N VAL A 126 8.03 2.86 -14.64
CA VAL A 126 8.29 2.36 -13.28
C VAL A 126 8.57 0.87 -13.28
N ALA A 127 7.79 0.09 -14.03
CA ALA A 127 8.01 -1.36 -14.19
C ALA A 127 9.41 -1.69 -14.73
N ARG A 128 9.88 -0.94 -15.74
CA ARG A 128 11.24 -1.10 -16.28
C ARG A 128 12.32 -0.79 -15.24
N LEU A 129 12.13 0.21 -14.41
CA LEU A 129 13.05 0.50 -13.30
C LEU A 129 13.10 -0.65 -12.30
N ALA A 130 12.00 -1.37 -12.10
CA ALA A 130 11.93 -2.58 -11.28
C ALA A 130 12.45 -3.85 -12.01
N GLY A 131 12.87 -3.74 -13.26
CA GLY A 131 13.43 -4.86 -14.04
C GLY A 131 12.38 -5.68 -14.81
N LEU A 132 11.15 -5.20 -14.93
CA LEU A 132 10.12 -5.85 -15.75
C LEU A 132 10.20 -5.38 -17.21
N SER A 133 10.18 -6.32 -18.14
CA SER A 133 9.97 -6.02 -19.55
C SER A 133 8.51 -5.64 -19.83
N GLU A 134 8.26 -5.03 -20.98
CA GLU A 134 6.88 -4.75 -21.42
C GLU A 134 6.06 -6.03 -21.57
N GLU A 135 6.68 -7.11 -22.01
CA GLU A 135 6.03 -8.42 -22.08
C GLU A 135 5.67 -8.97 -20.70
N ASN A 136 6.58 -8.85 -19.72
CA ASN A 136 6.27 -9.21 -18.34
C ASN A 136 5.11 -8.38 -17.78
N VAL A 137 5.02 -7.09 -18.09
CA VAL A 137 3.90 -6.23 -17.68
C VAL A 137 2.60 -6.71 -18.31
N LYS A 138 2.59 -7.03 -19.61
CA LYS A 138 1.39 -7.57 -20.29
C LYS A 138 0.93 -8.88 -19.66
N MET A 139 1.85 -9.79 -19.36
CA MET A 139 1.55 -11.05 -18.68
C MET A 139 0.99 -10.78 -17.28
N CYS A 140 1.61 -9.89 -16.52
CA CYS A 140 1.17 -9.48 -15.19
C CYS A 140 -0.28 -8.94 -15.21
N LEU A 141 -0.57 -8.00 -16.08
CA LEU A 141 -1.90 -7.38 -16.19
C LEU A 141 -2.98 -8.34 -16.75
N SER A 142 -2.57 -9.48 -17.29
CA SER A 142 -3.47 -10.56 -17.75
C SER A 142 -3.65 -11.64 -16.69
N ASP A 143 -2.99 -11.53 -15.53
CA ASP A 143 -3.10 -12.48 -14.42
C ASP A 143 -4.41 -12.27 -13.67
N THR A 144 -5.42 -13.07 -14.02
CA THR A 144 -6.74 -13.00 -13.41
C THR A 144 -6.75 -13.45 -11.95
N ASP A 145 -5.85 -14.36 -11.55
CA ASP A 145 -5.76 -14.82 -10.17
C ASP A 145 -5.24 -13.70 -9.26
N LEU A 146 -4.21 -12.97 -9.72
CA LEU A 146 -3.71 -11.79 -9.01
C LEU A 146 -4.77 -10.68 -8.94
N PHE A 147 -5.45 -10.39 -10.05
CA PHE A 147 -6.55 -9.42 -10.05
C PHE A 147 -7.62 -9.78 -9.03
N ASN A 148 -8.08 -11.02 -9.03
CA ASN A 148 -9.10 -11.50 -8.10
C ASN A 148 -8.63 -11.49 -6.66
N LEU A 149 -7.35 -11.76 -6.39
CA LEU A 149 -6.75 -11.68 -5.06
C LEU A 149 -6.83 -10.25 -4.50
N ILE A 150 -6.41 -9.27 -5.28
CA ILE A 150 -6.44 -7.85 -4.88
C ILE A 150 -7.88 -7.39 -4.66
N GLU A 151 -8.79 -7.72 -5.59
CA GLU A 151 -10.21 -7.38 -5.48
C GLU A 151 -10.87 -8.02 -4.24
N ASN A 152 -10.57 -9.28 -3.96
CA ASN A 152 -11.09 -9.98 -2.80
C ASN A 152 -10.55 -9.37 -1.49
N ASN A 153 -9.27 -9.04 -1.42
CA ASN A 153 -8.68 -8.39 -0.26
C ASN A 153 -9.28 -6.99 -0.02
N GLN A 154 -9.62 -6.25 -1.08
CA GLN A 154 -10.35 -4.99 -0.97
C GLN A 154 -11.77 -5.18 -0.40
N LYS A 155 -12.48 -6.23 -0.83
CA LYS A 155 -13.80 -6.59 -0.26
C LYS A 155 -13.69 -6.94 1.22
N ILE A 156 -12.67 -7.69 1.63
CA ILE A 156 -12.39 -8.00 3.03
C ILE A 156 -12.11 -6.71 3.82
N ALA A 157 -11.33 -5.78 3.27
CA ALA A 157 -11.07 -4.48 3.88
C ALA A 157 -12.37 -3.76 4.22
N THR A 158 -13.29 -3.69 3.28
CA THR A 158 -14.58 -3.01 3.46
C THR A 158 -15.50 -3.75 4.44
N THR A 159 -15.63 -5.07 4.29
CA THR A 159 -16.64 -5.85 5.04
C THR A 159 -16.21 -6.23 6.44
N LYS A 160 -14.91 -6.50 6.66
CA LYS A 160 -14.38 -6.96 7.96
C LYS A 160 -13.68 -5.86 8.74
N PHE A 161 -13.01 -4.93 8.06
CA PHE A 161 -12.18 -3.91 8.72
C PHE A 161 -12.76 -2.50 8.59
N GLY A 162 -13.89 -2.33 7.90
CA GLY A 162 -14.60 -1.06 7.80
C GLY A 162 -13.87 0.02 6.98
N ALA A 163 -12.87 -0.36 6.16
CA ALA A 163 -12.21 0.56 5.25
C ALA A 163 -13.19 1.02 4.17
N ASN A 164 -13.46 2.31 4.11
CA ASN A 164 -14.43 2.91 3.18
C ASN A 164 -13.85 4.07 2.36
N GLY A 165 -12.54 4.25 2.41
CA GLY A 165 -11.80 5.28 1.69
C GLY A 165 -10.31 5.08 1.84
N THR A 166 -9.53 5.89 1.15
CA THR A 166 -8.06 5.82 1.16
C THR A 166 -7.43 7.18 1.48
N PRO A 167 -6.33 7.20 2.25
CA PRO A 167 -5.80 6.07 3.01
C PRO A 167 -6.68 5.73 4.22
N SER A 168 -6.76 4.44 4.60
CA SER A 168 -7.29 3.97 5.87
C SER A 168 -6.17 3.25 6.63
N VAL A 169 -5.97 3.58 7.90
CA VAL A 169 -4.86 3.04 8.72
C VAL A 169 -5.40 2.50 10.03
#